data_7db0a37875d0543a59e736f4377b3bcd
#
_entry.id   7db0a37875d0543a59e736f4377b3bcd
#
_cell.length_a   1.000
_cell.length_b   1.000
_cell.length_c   1.000
_cell.angle_alpha   90.00
_cell.angle_beta   90.00
_cell.angle_gamma   90.00
#
_symmetry.space_group_name_H-M   'P 1'
#
loop_
_entity.id
_entity.type
_entity.pdbx_description
1 polymer ?
#
loop_
_entity_poly.entity_id
_entity_poly.type
_entity_poly.pdbx_seq_one_letter_code
_entity_poly.pdbx_strand_id
1 'polypeptide(L)'
;MRFSIMQPILTTAAVVCSLSAVIQPVSVSAEDSGLQLSECYVYDEADVLTSEEAIELDELVYETAVDLQMNICVRLGANKLSSESDAREYAVADYLDRFGDEKETDGIALYLDLYGSYIDDTDYAPHDFIATHGIAQLYFTNGGDDRVSEIFSEMNPHMKRGEEDPYTAVQIFCQELKSYYEEGIPKHYYVYDNQYCLLYTSPSPRAYA
;
A
#
# COMPACT_ATOMS: atom_id res chain seq x y z
N MET A 1 65.03 55.41 36.42
CA MET A 1 64.66 54.08 36.89
C MET A 1 63.15 53.96 36.72
N ARG A 2 62.68 53.24 35.69
CA ARG A 2 61.25 52.94 35.47
C ARG A 2 61.08 51.40 35.52
N PHE A 3 60.40 50.97 36.55
CA PHE A 3 59.97 49.54 36.66
C PHE A 3 58.68 49.36 35.88
N SER A 4 58.75 48.50 34.89
CA SER A 4 57.60 48.07 34.13
C SER A 4 57.08 46.77 34.73
N ILE A 5 55.84 46.80 35.22
CA ILE A 5 55.14 45.61 35.77
C ILE A 5 54.39 44.93 34.63
N MET A 6 54.83 43.73 34.25
CA MET A 6 54.14 42.91 33.36
C MET A 6 53.04 42.13 34.13
N GLN A 7 51.77 42.30 33.73
CA GLN A 7 50.65 41.45 34.17
C GLN A 7 50.51 40.26 33.28
N PRO A 8 50.28 39.06 33.80
CA PRO A 8 49.97 37.90 32.98
C PRO A 8 48.49 37.89 32.62
N ILE A 9 48.21 37.77 31.31
CA ILE A 9 46.87 37.54 30.76
C ILE A 9 46.50 36.08 30.95
N LEU A 10 45.48 35.85 31.77
CA LEU A 10 44.87 34.54 31.99
C LEU A 10 43.88 34.25 30.84
N THR A 11 44.25 33.44 29.89
CA THR A 11 43.35 32.96 28.83
C THR A 11 42.57 31.75 29.32
N THR A 12 41.31 31.98 29.63
CA THR A 12 40.35 30.89 29.91
C THR A 12 39.90 30.26 28.57
N ALA A 13 40.38 29.06 28.29
CA ALA A 13 39.91 28.28 27.17
C ALA A 13 38.56 27.61 27.55
N ALA A 14 37.47 28.12 26.96
CA ALA A 14 36.17 27.47 27.04
C ALA A 14 36.17 26.28 26.10
N VAL A 15 36.15 25.06 26.67
CA VAL A 15 35.92 23.81 25.91
C VAL A 15 34.43 23.68 25.63
N VAL A 16 34.03 24.01 24.42
CA VAL A 16 32.69 23.73 23.92
C VAL A 16 32.66 22.27 23.48
N CYS A 17 32.17 21.36 24.33
CA CYS A 17 31.80 20.02 23.93
C CYS A 17 30.52 20.05 23.10
N SER A 18 30.65 20.10 21.78
CA SER A 18 29.55 19.85 20.87
C SER A 18 29.24 18.33 20.87
N LEU A 19 28.18 17.94 21.58
CA LEU A 19 27.56 16.62 21.39
C LEU A 19 26.89 16.62 20.00
N SER A 20 27.62 16.18 19.00
CA SER A 20 27.02 15.79 17.72
C SER A 20 26.38 14.41 17.96
N ALA A 21 25.07 14.40 18.19
CA ALA A 21 24.29 13.20 18.09
C ALA A 21 24.34 12.75 16.62
N VAL A 22 25.15 11.75 16.32
CA VAL A 22 25.14 11.06 15.05
C VAL A 22 23.85 10.24 15.05
N ILE A 23 22.81 10.78 14.42
CA ILE A 23 21.64 10.01 14.04
C ILE A 23 22.13 9.09 12.92
N GLN A 24 22.49 7.86 13.26
CA GLN A 24 22.72 6.82 12.26
C GLN A 24 21.35 6.48 11.67
N PRO A 25 21.17 6.55 10.34
CA PRO A 25 19.99 5.97 9.74
C PRO A 25 19.99 4.48 10.11
N VAL A 26 18.94 4.03 10.77
CA VAL A 26 18.68 2.60 10.96
C VAL A 26 18.41 2.08 9.55
N SER A 27 19.40 1.45 8.95
CA SER A 27 19.20 0.65 7.76
C SER A 27 18.40 -0.57 8.23
N VAL A 28 17.08 -0.50 8.11
CA VAL A 28 16.25 -1.69 8.13
C VAL A 28 16.67 -2.45 6.88
N SER A 29 17.38 -3.55 7.08
CA SER A 29 17.72 -4.44 5.98
C SER A 29 16.40 -5.03 5.47
N ALA A 30 16.11 -4.79 4.20
CA ALA A 30 14.92 -5.29 3.49
C ALA A 30 14.91 -6.84 3.34
N GLU A 31 15.87 -7.53 3.93
CA GLU A 31 16.04 -8.98 3.79
C GLU A 31 15.09 -9.83 4.66
N ASP A 32 14.25 -9.20 5.53
CA ASP A 32 13.39 -9.94 6.46
C ASP A 32 11.88 -9.59 6.33
N SER A 33 11.51 -8.71 5.38
CA SER A 33 10.13 -8.26 5.26
C SER A 33 9.31 -8.99 4.19
N GLY A 34 9.91 -9.87 3.39
CA GLY A 34 9.26 -10.47 2.22
C GLY A 34 8.91 -9.46 1.11
N LEU A 35 9.41 -8.21 1.21
CA LEU A 35 9.14 -7.14 0.26
C LEU A 35 9.96 -7.32 -1.03
N GLN A 36 9.26 -7.44 -2.17
CA GLN A 36 9.84 -7.70 -3.49
C GLN A 36 9.51 -6.56 -4.45
N LEU A 37 10.14 -5.42 -4.26
CA LEU A 37 9.86 -4.18 -5.00
C LEU A 37 10.00 -4.30 -6.51
N SER A 38 10.86 -5.20 -7.02
CA SER A 38 11.00 -5.43 -8.46
C SER A 38 9.75 -6.01 -9.12
N GLU A 39 8.90 -6.63 -8.32
CA GLU A 39 7.65 -7.25 -8.78
C GLU A 39 6.41 -6.35 -8.53
N CYS A 40 6.63 -5.14 -7.97
CA CYS A 40 5.58 -4.16 -7.75
C CYS A 40 5.43 -3.26 -8.99
N TYR A 41 4.54 -3.64 -9.89
CA TYR A 41 4.25 -2.93 -11.15
C TYR A 41 2.84 -3.22 -11.66
N VAL A 42 2.42 -2.48 -12.69
CA VAL A 42 1.14 -2.69 -13.40
C VAL A 42 1.35 -3.65 -14.55
N TYR A 43 0.57 -4.72 -14.63
CA TYR A 43 0.50 -5.60 -15.78
C TYR A 43 -0.71 -5.24 -16.64
N ASP A 44 -0.47 -4.52 -17.73
CA ASP A 44 -1.50 -4.12 -18.68
C ASP A 44 -1.72 -5.21 -19.74
N GLU A 45 -2.54 -6.20 -19.40
CA GLU A 45 -2.95 -7.27 -20.33
C GLU A 45 -3.94 -6.76 -21.38
N ALA A 46 -4.68 -5.71 -21.06
CA ALA A 46 -5.71 -5.14 -21.93
C ALA A 46 -5.13 -4.17 -22.99
N ASP A 47 -3.82 -3.82 -22.89
CA ASP A 47 -3.12 -2.89 -23.78
C ASP A 47 -3.84 -1.52 -23.89
N VAL A 48 -4.25 -0.98 -22.73
CA VAL A 48 -5.06 0.24 -22.65
C VAL A 48 -4.26 1.48 -22.29
N LEU A 49 -3.09 1.28 -21.68
CA LEU A 49 -2.21 2.36 -21.28
C LEU A 49 -1.31 2.79 -22.41
N THR A 50 -1.05 4.06 -22.52
CA THR A 50 0.09 4.54 -23.32
C THR A 50 1.39 4.15 -22.62
N SER A 51 2.50 4.14 -23.37
CA SER A 51 3.81 3.83 -22.78
C SER A 51 4.23 4.82 -21.70
N GLU A 52 3.80 6.07 -21.77
CA GLU A 52 4.04 7.08 -20.75
C GLU A 52 3.25 6.78 -19.47
N GLU A 53 1.95 6.51 -19.61
CA GLU A 53 1.07 6.16 -18.48
C GLU A 53 1.52 4.87 -17.76
N ALA A 54 1.95 3.86 -18.53
CA ALA A 54 2.46 2.61 -17.96
C ALA A 54 3.70 2.86 -17.08
N ILE A 55 4.66 3.68 -17.55
CA ILE A 55 5.86 4.02 -16.79
C ILE A 55 5.49 4.81 -15.51
N GLU A 56 4.59 5.79 -15.62
CA GLU A 56 4.16 6.61 -14.48
C GLU A 56 3.43 5.77 -13.41
N LEU A 57 2.59 4.82 -13.84
CA LEU A 57 1.89 3.93 -12.92
C LEU A 57 2.83 2.90 -12.27
N ASP A 58 3.80 2.36 -13.00
CA ASP A 58 4.81 1.47 -12.44
C ASP A 58 5.60 2.17 -11.34
N GLU A 59 6.04 3.42 -11.58
CA GLU A 59 6.73 4.23 -10.59
C GLU A 59 5.83 4.50 -9.37
N LEU A 60 4.57 4.85 -9.59
CA LEU A 60 3.61 5.12 -8.52
C LEU A 60 3.33 3.88 -7.66
N VAL A 61 3.14 2.70 -8.28
CA VAL A 61 2.93 1.43 -7.58
C VAL A 61 4.17 1.06 -6.76
N TYR A 62 5.36 1.21 -7.37
CA TYR A 62 6.63 1.00 -6.67
C TYR A 62 6.78 1.92 -5.45
N GLU A 63 6.58 3.24 -5.62
CA GLU A 63 6.66 4.20 -4.51
C GLU A 63 5.63 3.89 -3.42
N THR A 64 4.41 3.52 -3.80
CA THR A 64 3.37 3.14 -2.85
C THR A 64 3.78 1.89 -2.07
N ALA A 65 4.35 0.89 -2.72
CA ALA A 65 4.86 -0.32 -2.06
C ALA A 65 5.99 0.01 -1.05
N VAL A 66 6.88 0.95 -1.41
CA VAL A 66 7.93 1.46 -0.50
C VAL A 66 7.33 2.17 0.70
N ASP A 67 6.36 3.04 0.50
CA ASP A 67 5.73 3.83 1.57
C ASP A 67 4.97 2.94 2.55
N LEU A 68 4.24 1.96 2.04
CA LEU A 68 3.45 1.03 2.85
C LEU A 68 4.28 -0.12 3.43
N GLN A 69 5.48 -0.38 2.92
CA GLN A 69 6.28 -1.58 3.22
C GLN A 69 5.49 -2.87 2.96
N MET A 70 4.70 -2.87 1.88
CA MET A 70 3.86 -3.97 1.42
C MET A 70 4.05 -4.21 -0.07
N ASN A 71 3.94 -5.46 -0.50
CA ASN A 71 3.95 -5.79 -1.93
C ASN A 71 2.65 -5.32 -2.59
N ILE A 72 2.75 -4.65 -3.73
CA ILE A 72 1.58 -4.16 -4.46
C ILE A 72 1.71 -4.57 -5.91
N CYS A 73 0.67 -5.20 -6.45
CA CYS A 73 0.56 -5.46 -7.87
C CYS A 73 -0.80 -5.05 -8.41
N VAL A 74 -0.80 -4.64 -9.67
CA VAL A 74 -2.00 -4.25 -10.39
C VAL A 74 -2.05 -5.03 -11.70
N ARG A 75 -3.23 -5.55 -12.03
CA ARG A 75 -3.50 -6.19 -13.31
C ARG A 75 -4.70 -5.57 -13.99
N LEU A 76 -4.49 -5.09 -15.21
CA LEU A 76 -5.55 -4.62 -16.10
C LEU A 76 -5.94 -5.78 -17.02
N GLY A 77 -6.99 -6.51 -16.64
CA GLY A 77 -7.35 -7.78 -17.25
C GLY A 77 -8.15 -7.64 -18.53
N ALA A 78 -7.85 -8.47 -19.54
CA ALA A 78 -8.55 -8.53 -20.82
C ALA A 78 -9.45 -9.78 -20.97
N ASN A 79 -9.54 -10.61 -19.96
CA ASN A 79 -10.23 -11.88 -20.04
C ASN A 79 -11.71 -11.74 -19.63
N LYS A 80 -12.61 -12.41 -20.38
CA LYS A 80 -14.01 -12.48 -19.99
C LYS A 80 -14.16 -13.32 -18.74
N LEU A 81 -14.65 -12.71 -17.68
CA LEU A 81 -14.94 -13.36 -16.42
C LEU A 81 -16.41 -13.78 -16.34
N SER A 82 -16.70 -14.81 -15.55
CA SER A 82 -18.07 -15.28 -15.34
C SER A 82 -18.63 -14.86 -13.98
N SER A 83 -17.74 -14.44 -13.08
CA SER A 83 -18.11 -14.08 -11.70
C SER A 83 -17.00 -13.29 -11.00
N GLU A 84 -17.34 -12.66 -9.89
CA GLU A 84 -16.37 -12.06 -8.96
C GLU A 84 -15.37 -13.09 -8.40
N SER A 85 -15.78 -14.38 -8.30
CA SER A 85 -14.85 -15.44 -7.89
C SER A 85 -13.71 -15.63 -8.88
N ASP A 86 -13.96 -15.44 -10.18
CA ASP A 86 -12.92 -15.53 -11.20
C ASP A 86 -11.95 -14.34 -11.07
N ALA A 87 -12.46 -13.12 -10.85
CA ALA A 87 -11.63 -11.94 -10.60
C ALA A 87 -10.73 -12.12 -9.38
N ARG A 88 -11.30 -12.67 -8.30
CA ARG A 88 -10.54 -13.02 -7.09
C ARG A 88 -9.44 -14.03 -7.39
N GLU A 89 -9.74 -15.08 -8.16
CA GLU A 89 -8.76 -16.10 -8.52
C GLU A 89 -7.59 -15.48 -9.31
N TYR A 90 -7.88 -14.58 -10.27
CA TYR A 90 -6.86 -13.85 -11.01
C TYR A 90 -6.01 -12.94 -10.12
N ALA A 91 -6.64 -12.16 -9.25
CA ALA A 91 -5.91 -11.27 -8.35
C ALA A 91 -4.98 -12.04 -7.39
N VAL A 92 -5.51 -13.13 -6.80
CA VAL A 92 -4.73 -13.97 -5.87
C VAL A 92 -3.61 -14.69 -6.62
N ALA A 93 -3.89 -15.26 -7.80
CA ALA A 93 -2.88 -15.98 -8.59
C ALA A 93 -1.75 -15.04 -9.02
N ASP A 94 -2.07 -13.83 -9.50
CA ASP A 94 -1.06 -12.83 -9.89
C ASP A 94 -0.18 -12.43 -8.70
N TYR A 95 -0.77 -12.25 -7.51
CA TYR A 95 -0.02 -11.97 -6.29
C TYR A 95 0.93 -13.12 -5.93
N LEU A 96 0.43 -14.35 -5.90
CA LEU A 96 1.24 -15.53 -5.53
C LEU A 96 2.35 -15.81 -6.55
N ASP A 97 2.09 -15.61 -7.83
CA ASP A 97 3.10 -15.79 -8.88
C ASP A 97 4.27 -14.80 -8.75
N ARG A 98 3.96 -13.56 -8.32
CA ARG A 98 4.97 -12.51 -8.15
C ARG A 98 5.70 -12.59 -6.81
N PHE A 99 4.98 -12.80 -5.73
CA PHE A 99 5.50 -12.61 -4.37
C PHE A 99 5.62 -13.90 -3.55
N GLY A 100 5.03 -14.99 -4.02
CA GLY A 100 5.04 -16.27 -3.32
C GLY A 100 3.93 -16.42 -2.28
N ASP A 101 4.16 -17.27 -1.26
CA ASP A 101 3.11 -17.68 -0.31
C ASP A 101 2.55 -16.46 0.48
N GLU A 102 1.23 -16.33 0.49
CA GLU A 102 0.48 -15.31 1.21
C GLU A 102 0.73 -15.27 2.73
N LYS A 103 1.29 -16.34 3.30
CA LYS A 103 1.62 -16.43 4.72
C LYS A 103 2.98 -15.81 5.07
N GLU A 104 3.81 -15.62 4.05
CA GLU A 104 5.18 -15.12 4.21
C GLU A 104 5.33 -13.68 3.70
N THR A 105 4.30 -13.14 3.03
CA THR A 105 4.34 -11.82 2.41
C THR A 105 3.12 -10.98 2.78
N ASP A 106 3.36 -9.70 2.98
CA ASP A 106 2.33 -8.69 3.20
C ASP A 106 2.07 -7.92 1.91
N GLY A 107 0.80 -7.76 1.52
CA GLY A 107 0.54 -6.98 0.32
C GLY A 107 -0.88 -6.97 -0.21
N ILE A 108 -1.03 -6.36 -1.40
CA ILE A 108 -2.31 -6.06 -2.02
C ILE A 108 -2.21 -6.29 -3.53
N ALA A 109 -3.20 -6.97 -4.09
CA ALA A 109 -3.38 -7.11 -5.53
C ALA A 109 -4.68 -6.44 -5.97
N LEU A 110 -4.61 -5.61 -7.00
CA LEU A 110 -5.77 -5.06 -7.70
C LEU A 110 -5.92 -5.75 -9.05
N TYR A 111 -7.10 -6.26 -9.33
CA TYR A 111 -7.53 -6.72 -10.64
C TYR A 111 -8.66 -5.82 -11.14
N LEU A 112 -8.47 -5.15 -12.29
CA LEU A 112 -9.50 -4.41 -12.99
C LEU A 112 -9.92 -5.18 -14.24
N ASP A 113 -11.21 -5.47 -14.34
CA ASP A 113 -11.79 -6.18 -15.47
C ASP A 113 -12.15 -5.22 -16.60
N LEU A 114 -11.28 -5.17 -17.60
CA LEU A 114 -11.44 -4.27 -18.75
C LEU A 114 -12.00 -5.00 -19.99
N TYR A 115 -12.39 -6.27 -19.88
CA TYR A 115 -12.93 -7.03 -21.00
C TYR A 115 -14.12 -6.34 -21.66
N GLY A 116 -15.07 -5.83 -20.87
CA GLY A 116 -16.27 -5.18 -21.37
C GLY A 116 -16.06 -3.84 -22.05
N SER A 117 -14.90 -3.20 -21.82
CA SER A 117 -14.54 -1.88 -22.38
C SER A 117 -14.25 -1.94 -23.88
N TYR A 118 -13.81 -3.12 -24.36
CA TYR A 118 -13.31 -3.30 -25.72
C TYR A 118 -14.24 -4.15 -26.60
N ILE A 119 -15.24 -4.79 -25.99
CA ILE A 119 -16.20 -5.64 -26.68
C ILE A 119 -17.58 -5.02 -26.47
N ASP A 120 -18.30 -4.81 -27.57
CA ASP A 120 -19.69 -4.30 -27.56
C ASP A 120 -20.66 -5.36 -27.01
N ASP A 121 -20.35 -5.90 -25.83
CA ASP A 121 -21.15 -6.84 -25.06
C ASP A 121 -21.90 -6.10 -23.96
N THR A 122 -23.05 -5.58 -24.29
CA THR A 122 -23.87 -4.76 -23.39
C THR A 122 -24.42 -5.53 -22.18
N ASP A 123 -24.38 -6.85 -22.23
CA ASP A 123 -24.89 -7.71 -21.17
C ASP A 123 -23.78 -8.14 -20.19
N TYR A 124 -22.54 -7.83 -20.50
CA TYR A 124 -21.40 -8.14 -19.62
C TYR A 124 -21.32 -7.15 -18.46
N ALA A 125 -21.20 -7.66 -17.24
CA ALA A 125 -20.89 -6.88 -16.05
C ALA A 125 -19.43 -7.12 -15.66
N PRO A 126 -18.58 -6.08 -15.57
CA PRO A 126 -17.19 -6.22 -15.15
C PRO A 126 -17.11 -6.67 -13.68
N HIS A 127 -16.03 -7.39 -13.37
CA HIS A 127 -15.75 -7.93 -12.05
C HIS A 127 -14.37 -7.49 -11.60
N ASP A 128 -14.32 -6.37 -10.86
CA ASP A 128 -13.08 -5.88 -10.26
C ASP A 128 -12.86 -6.54 -8.89
N PHE A 129 -11.60 -6.71 -8.49
CA PHE A 129 -11.29 -7.32 -7.21
C PHE A 129 -10.01 -6.74 -6.58
N ILE A 130 -10.03 -6.53 -5.26
CA ILE A 130 -8.86 -6.24 -4.45
C ILE A 130 -8.63 -7.42 -3.50
N ALA A 131 -7.48 -8.09 -3.64
CA ALA A 131 -7.02 -9.12 -2.72
C ALA A 131 -6.03 -8.51 -1.72
N THR A 132 -6.16 -8.87 -0.44
CA THR A 132 -5.25 -8.43 0.61
C THR A 132 -4.60 -9.63 1.28
N HIS A 133 -3.30 -9.55 1.56
CA HIS A 133 -2.48 -10.61 2.11
C HIS A 133 -1.74 -10.13 3.36
N GLY A 134 -1.55 -11.01 4.33
CA GLY A 134 -0.81 -10.72 5.54
C GLY A 134 -1.36 -9.51 6.31
N ILE A 135 -0.47 -8.59 6.69
CA ILE A 135 -0.83 -7.40 7.48
C ILE A 135 -1.79 -6.45 6.74
N ALA A 136 -1.80 -6.46 5.39
CA ALA A 136 -2.71 -5.64 4.61
C ALA A 136 -4.19 -5.92 4.94
N GLN A 137 -4.53 -7.15 5.33
CA GLN A 137 -5.88 -7.50 5.78
C GLN A 137 -6.32 -6.66 6.99
N LEU A 138 -5.40 -6.32 7.89
CA LEU A 138 -5.72 -5.52 9.08
C LEU A 138 -6.02 -4.06 8.73
N TYR A 139 -5.33 -3.54 7.72
CA TYR A 139 -5.51 -2.15 7.29
C TYR A 139 -6.75 -1.97 6.43
N PHE A 140 -7.08 -2.94 5.56
CA PHE A 140 -8.00 -2.71 4.45
C PHE A 140 -9.27 -3.56 4.46
N THR A 141 -9.28 -4.79 5.00
CA THR A 141 -10.45 -5.69 4.88
C THR A 141 -11.19 -5.94 6.17
N ASN A 142 -10.85 -5.28 7.25
CA ASN A 142 -11.32 -5.70 8.55
C ASN A 142 -12.56 -4.98 9.08
N GLY A 143 -13.56 -5.78 9.32
CA GLY A 143 -14.48 -5.81 10.47
C GLY A 143 -15.41 -4.64 10.67
N GLY A 144 -15.89 -3.98 9.66
CA GLY A 144 -16.92 -2.95 9.77
C GLY A 144 -16.57 -1.64 9.08
N ASP A 145 -15.30 -1.34 8.94
CA ASP A 145 -14.81 -0.29 8.06
C ASP A 145 -14.26 -1.00 6.83
N ASP A 146 -15.13 -1.28 5.88
CA ASP A 146 -14.78 -1.94 4.63
C ASP A 146 -14.09 -0.94 3.69
N ARG A 147 -12.82 -0.66 4.01
CA ARG A 147 -11.99 0.28 3.25
C ARG A 147 -11.80 -0.15 1.79
N VAL A 148 -11.86 -1.44 1.50
CA VAL A 148 -11.84 -1.94 0.12
C VAL A 148 -13.06 -1.43 -0.64
N SER A 149 -14.25 -1.48 -0.06
CA SER A 149 -15.45 -0.93 -0.68
C SER A 149 -15.38 0.59 -0.84
N GLU A 150 -14.75 1.29 0.11
CA GLU A 150 -14.54 2.75 0.00
C GLU A 150 -13.57 3.09 -1.13
N ILE A 151 -12.45 2.35 -1.25
CA ILE A 151 -11.51 2.48 -2.38
C ILE A 151 -12.22 2.30 -3.70
N PHE A 152 -13.04 1.24 -3.85
CA PHE A 152 -13.84 1.06 -5.06
C PHE A 152 -14.83 2.19 -5.30
N SER A 153 -15.42 2.75 -4.26
CA SER A 153 -16.36 3.87 -4.40
C SER A 153 -15.70 5.12 -4.98
N GLU A 154 -14.42 5.36 -4.64
CA GLU A 154 -13.64 6.47 -5.21
C GLU A 154 -13.15 6.15 -6.65
N MET A 155 -12.86 4.89 -6.96
CA MET A 155 -12.43 4.45 -8.29
C MET A 155 -13.59 4.39 -9.30
N ASN A 156 -14.79 3.98 -8.87
CA ASN A 156 -15.94 3.72 -9.73
C ASN A 156 -16.35 4.88 -10.68
N PRO A 157 -16.25 6.17 -10.31
CA PRO A 157 -16.50 7.26 -11.24
C PRO A 157 -15.66 7.23 -12.51
N HIS A 158 -14.44 6.63 -12.42
CA HIS A 158 -13.45 6.51 -13.50
C HIS A 158 -13.53 5.16 -14.23
N MET A 159 -14.38 4.26 -13.76
CA MET A 159 -14.57 2.93 -14.34
C MET A 159 -15.95 2.76 -14.98
N LYS A 160 -16.55 3.88 -15.42
CA LYS A 160 -17.84 3.82 -16.10
C LYS A 160 -17.68 3.22 -17.48
N ARG A 161 -18.55 2.27 -17.80
CA ARG A 161 -18.52 1.57 -19.06
C ARG A 161 -18.55 2.51 -20.26
N GLY A 162 -17.60 2.32 -21.17
CA GLY A 162 -17.39 3.13 -22.38
C GLY A 162 -16.71 4.48 -22.15
N GLU A 163 -16.36 4.79 -20.91
CA GLU A 163 -15.63 5.98 -20.48
C GLU A 163 -14.55 5.60 -19.44
N GLU A 164 -14.10 4.35 -19.47
CA GLU A 164 -13.15 3.83 -18.50
C GLU A 164 -11.80 4.53 -18.60
N ASP A 165 -11.33 5.01 -17.47
CA ASP A 165 -10.03 5.64 -17.28
C ASP A 165 -9.23 4.84 -16.23
N PRO A 166 -8.65 3.69 -16.62
CA PRO A 166 -7.92 2.83 -15.70
C PRO A 166 -6.65 3.50 -15.16
N TYR A 167 -6.05 4.44 -15.90
CA TYR A 167 -4.92 5.21 -15.43
C TYR A 167 -5.28 6.02 -14.17
N THR A 168 -6.34 6.81 -14.23
CA THR A 168 -6.82 7.57 -13.05
C THR A 168 -7.33 6.63 -11.94
N ALA A 169 -7.97 5.52 -12.27
CA ALA A 169 -8.44 4.56 -11.26
C ALA A 169 -7.29 3.96 -10.46
N VAL A 170 -6.17 3.59 -11.09
CA VAL A 170 -4.99 3.08 -10.39
C VAL A 170 -4.30 4.16 -9.55
N GLN A 171 -4.28 5.42 -10.02
CA GLN A 171 -3.77 6.54 -9.22
C GLN A 171 -4.58 6.71 -7.92
N ILE A 172 -5.93 6.68 -8.02
CA ILE A 172 -6.82 6.75 -6.86
C ILE A 172 -6.58 5.57 -5.93
N PHE A 173 -6.47 4.35 -6.46
CA PHE A 173 -6.15 3.17 -5.67
C PHE A 173 -4.89 3.37 -4.82
N CYS A 174 -3.79 3.80 -5.42
CA CYS A 174 -2.54 4.05 -4.70
C CYS A 174 -2.68 5.18 -3.67
N GLN A 175 -3.43 6.24 -4.00
CA GLN A 175 -3.67 7.35 -3.08
C GLN A 175 -4.48 6.91 -1.86
N GLU A 176 -5.56 6.15 -2.05
CA GLU A 176 -6.40 5.64 -0.97
C GLU A 176 -5.66 4.65 -0.09
N LEU A 177 -4.82 3.77 -0.68
CA LEU A 177 -3.96 2.90 0.10
C LEU A 177 -3.06 3.67 1.06
N LYS A 178 -2.40 4.74 0.58
CA LYS A 178 -1.54 5.60 1.41
C LYS A 178 -2.36 6.28 2.51
N SER A 179 -3.54 6.82 2.17
CA SER A 179 -4.42 7.50 3.12
C SER A 179 -4.84 6.58 4.26
N TYR A 180 -5.34 5.39 3.97
CA TYR A 180 -5.75 4.43 4.99
C TYR A 180 -4.60 3.84 5.78
N TYR A 181 -3.42 3.70 5.15
CA TYR A 181 -2.23 3.27 5.87
C TYR A 181 -1.78 4.31 6.91
N GLU A 182 -1.83 5.60 6.56
CA GLU A 182 -1.55 6.71 7.49
C GLU A 182 -2.56 6.79 8.64
N GLU A 183 -3.84 6.50 8.38
CA GLU A 183 -4.86 6.40 9.44
C GLU A 183 -4.60 5.25 10.41
N GLY A 184 -3.88 4.22 9.94
CA GLY A 184 -3.50 3.06 10.72
C GLY A 184 -4.58 1.98 10.79
N ILE A 185 -4.29 0.94 11.56
CA ILE A 185 -5.21 -0.20 11.75
C ILE A 185 -6.44 0.28 12.52
N PRO A 186 -7.67 0.00 12.04
CA PRO A 186 -8.90 0.34 12.73
C PRO A 186 -8.93 -0.19 14.16
N LYS A 187 -9.54 0.55 15.07
CA LYS A 187 -9.45 0.37 16.54
C LYS A 187 -9.84 -1.00 17.11
N HIS A 188 -10.35 -1.89 16.31
CA HIS A 188 -10.84 -3.21 16.74
C HIS A 188 -9.82 -4.33 16.58
N TYR A 189 -8.60 -4.01 16.14
CA TYR A 189 -7.55 -4.98 15.83
C TYR A 189 -6.26 -4.69 16.56
N TYR A 190 -5.51 -5.73 16.86
CA TYR A 190 -4.14 -5.64 17.37
C TYR A 190 -3.33 -6.84 16.89
N VAL A 191 -2.04 -6.65 16.78
CA VAL A 191 -1.07 -7.70 16.49
C VAL A 191 -0.51 -8.20 17.83
N TYR A 192 -0.64 -9.49 18.09
CA TYR A 192 -0.03 -10.13 19.25
C TYR A 192 0.83 -11.30 18.80
N ASP A 193 2.12 -11.25 19.14
CA ASP A 193 3.11 -12.30 18.84
C ASP A 193 3.13 -12.72 17.36
N ASN A 194 3.17 -11.75 16.45
CA ASN A 194 3.06 -11.93 14.98
C ASN A 194 1.80 -12.71 14.55
N GLN A 195 0.79 -12.82 15.40
CA GLN A 195 -0.52 -13.35 15.05
C GLN A 195 -1.56 -12.23 15.07
N TYR A 196 -2.33 -12.16 14.00
CA TYR A 196 -3.40 -11.19 13.86
C TYR A 196 -4.61 -11.64 14.69
N CYS A 197 -4.92 -10.87 15.72
CA CYS A 197 -6.02 -11.18 16.62
C CYS A 197 -7.12 -10.12 16.51
N LEU A 198 -8.34 -10.57 16.25
CA LEU A 198 -9.55 -9.74 16.37
C LEU A 198 -9.79 -9.38 17.85
N LEU A 199 -9.84 -8.09 18.15
CA LEU A 199 -10.46 -7.63 19.39
C LEU A 199 -11.97 -7.79 19.27
N TYR A 200 -12.48 -8.96 19.64
CA TYR A 200 -13.90 -9.07 19.92
C TYR A 200 -14.19 -8.25 21.19
N THR A 201 -14.63 -7.01 21.01
CA THR A 201 -15.40 -6.37 22.06
C THR A 201 -16.73 -7.10 22.11
N SER A 202 -16.83 -8.12 22.95
CA SER A 202 -18.14 -8.66 23.31
C SER A 202 -19.00 -7.47 23.73
N PRO A 203 -20.16 -7.24 23.11
CA PRO A 203 -21.07 -6.21 23.60
C PRO A 203 -21.28 -6.47 25.07
N SER A 204 -21.06 -5.43 25.89
CA SER A 204 -21.27 -5.54 27.34
C SER A 204 -22.66 -6.15 27.61
N PRO A 205 -22.79 -7.11 28.53
CA PRO A 205 -24.10 -7.68 28.86
C PRO A 205 -25.16 -6.64 29.24
N ARG A 206 -24.74 -5.39 29.51
CA ARG A 206 -25.63 -4.24 29.77
C ARG A 206 -26.26 -3.65 28.51
N ALA A 207 -25.83 -4.04 27.30
CA ALA A 207 -26.45 -3.56 26.06
C ALA A 207 -27.77 -4.28 25.73
N TYR A 208 -28.16 -5.31 26.49
CA TYR A 208 -29.39 -6.10 26.32
C TYR A 208 -30.30 -6.06 27.56
N ALA A 209 -30.11 -5.12 28.48
CA ALA A 209 -30.96 -4.93 29.62
C ALA A 209 -31.96 -3.77 29.46
#